data_2281312f0b81cb36053040eb395d6f66
#
_entry.id   2281312f0b81cb36053040eb395d6f66
#
_cell.length_a   1.000
_cell.length_b   1.000
_cell.length_c   1.000
_cell.angle_alpha   90.00
_cell.angle_beta   90.00
_cell.angle_gamma   90.00
#
_symmetry.space_group_name_H-M   'P 1'
#
loop_
_entity.id
_entity.type
_entity.pdbx_description
1 polymer ?
#
loop_
_entity_poly.entity_id
_entity_poly.type
_entity_poly.pdbx_seq_one_letter_code
_entity_poly.pdbx_strand_id
1 'polypeptide(L)'
;MTDRRKTVLLLGIACVISYSSASVAQDSLKKDDRIVFLGDSITAQGMRPTGYVTLTSAAIAKAYPELNIKVIGAGRGGHKVPDCQRRLDADVLQKKPTIVLIYIGINDVWHWTDPKVVASGRKGTTAEDFEVGLQAMIKKINGVGARVILCTPTVIGEKADGSNPEDEMLDQYSEISRKVAKETDSQLLDLRKAFLAHLNQHNSENAPKGILTTDSVHMNDAGNRLLSKLVLRALHVPASHVAKDTPKTNSAP
;
A
#
# COMPACT_ATOMS: atom_id res chain seq x y z
N MET A 1 -36.18 -2.16 -73.52
CA MET A 1 -35.03 -1.65 -72.71
C MET A 1 -35.50 -1.50 -71.29
N THR A 2 -35.19 -2.49 -70.49
CA THR A 2 -35.65 -2.61 -69.09
C THR A 2 -34.45 -2.45 -68.14
N ASP A 3 -34.46 -1.33 -67.46
CA ASP A 3 -33.43 -0.97 -66.45
C ASP A 3 -33.72 -1.68 -65.12
N ARG A 4 -32.83 -2.60 -64.73
CA ARG A 4 -32.89 -3.31 -63.40
C ARG A 4 -31.99 -2.60 -62.44
N ARG A 5 -32.52 -1.77 -61.51
CA ARG A 5 -31.81 -1.20 -60.38
C ARG A 5 -31.62 -2.28 -59.33
N LYS A 6 -30.35 -2.65 -59.05
CA LYS A 6 -29.95 -3.54 -57.94
C LYS A 6 -29.90 -2.74 -56.64
N THR A 7 -30.79 -3.04 -55.71
CA THR A 7 -30.74 -2.52 -54.34
C THR A 7 -29.77 -3.36 -53.53
N VAL A 8 -28.67 -2.74 -53.06
CA VAL A 8 -27.73 -3.36 -52.16
C VAL A 8 -28.18 -3.06 -50.72
N LEU A 9 -28.55 -4.12 -50.00
CA LEU A 9 -28.92 -4.06 -48.58
C LEU A 9 -27.66 -4.19 -47.76
N LEU A 10 -27.20 -3.10 -47.11
CA LEU A 10 -26.10 -3.10 -46.12
C LEU A 10 -26.65 -3.55 -44.77
N LEU A 11 -26.37 -4.78 -44.36
CA LEU A 11 -26.57 -5.24 -42.97
C LEU A 11 -25.46 -4.66 -42.09
N GLY A 12 -25.76 -3.64 -41.30
CA GLY A 12 -24.88 -3.14 -40.25
C GLY A 12 -24.93 -4.09 -39.05
N ILE A 13 -23.83 -4.80 -38.78
CA ILE A 13 -23.65 -5.58 -37.55
C ILE A 13 -23.28 -4.58 -36.44
N ALA A 14 -24.23 -4.25 -35.58
CA ALA A 14 -23.96 -3.52 -34.32
C ALA A 14 -23.28 -4.45 -33.33
N CYS A 15 -21.95 -4.31 -33.14
CA CYS A 15 -21.21 -4.99 -32.12
C CYS A 15 -21.54 -4.33 -30.77
N VAL A 16 -22.43 -4.93 -29.98
CA VAL A 16 -22.70 -4.50 -28.61
C VAL A 16 -21.55 -4.97 -27.73
N ILE A 17 -20.63 -4.06 -27.40
CA ILE A 17 -19.58 -4.32 -26.43
C ILE A 17 -20.23 -4.26 -25.05
N SER A 18 -20.59 -5.43 -24.50
CA SER A 18 -21.01 -5.57 -23.11
C SER A 18 -19.79 -5.36 -22.21
N TYR A 19 -19.65 -4.17 -21.63
CA TYR A 19 -18.72 -3.96 -20.54
C TYR A 19 -19.18 -4.78 -19.32
N SER A 20 -18.44 -5.85 -19.04
CA SER A 20 -18.70 -6.69 -17.89
C SER A 20 -18.47 -5.92 -16.60
N SER A 21 -19.51 -5.65 -15.83
CA SER A 21 -19.47 -5.05 -14.48
C SER A 21 -18.93 -6.02 -13.40
N ALA A 22 -18.23 -7.09 -13.80
CA ALA A 22 -17.77 -8.14 -12.90
C ALA A 22 -16.55 -7.72 -12.03
N SER A 23 -15.80 -6.65 -12.37
CA SER A 23 -14.58 -6.30 -11.62
C SER A 23 -14.85 -5.62 -10.27
N VAL A 24 -15.94 -4.87 -10.14
CA VAL A 24 -16.23 -4.11 -8.89
C VAL A 24 -16.71 -5.04 -7.76
N ALA A 25 -17.34 -6.17 -8.08
CA ALA A 25 -17.84 -7.12 -7.08
C ALA A 25 -16.72 -8.00 -6.47
N GLN A 26 -15.56 -8.13 -7.15
CA GLN A 26 -14.45 -8.97 -6.70
C GLN A 26 -13.58 -8.27 -5.66
N ASP A 27 -13.57 -6.92 -5.62
CA ASP A 27 -12.70 -6.12 -4.76
C ASP A 27 -13.34 -5.67 -3.45
N SER A 28 -14.66 -5.85 -3.27
CA SER A 28 -15.36 -5.49 -2.03
C SER A 28 -15.02 -6.45 -0.89
N LEU A 29 -15.04 -5.91 0.35
CA LEU A 29 -14.87 -6.72 1.56
C LEU A 29 -16.05 -7.70 1.73
N LYS A 30 -15.73 -8.90 2.21
CA LYS A 30 -16.68 -9.99 2.41
C LYS A 30 -16.76 -10.38 3.89
N LYS A 31 -17.85 -11.07 4.25
CA LYS A 31 -18.01 -11.62 5.59
C LYS A 31 -16.83 -12.54 5.93
N ASP A 32 -16.35 -12.39 7.17
CA ASP A 32 -15.23 -13.15 7.74
C ASP A 32 -13.88 -12.94 7.04
N ASP A 33 -13.73 -11.87 6.25
CA ASP A 33 -12.43 -11.52 5.66
C ASP A 33 -11.35 -11.36 6.74
N ARG A 34 -10.15 -11.81 6.38
CA ARG A 34 -8.96 -11.75 7.22
C ARG A 34 -7.89 -10.97 6.47
N ILE A 35 -7.70 -9.72 6.90
CA ILE A 35 -6.77 -8.78 6.27
C ILE A 35 -5.47 -8.80 7.08
N VAL A 36 -4.38 -9.27 6.46
CA VAL A 36 -3.06 -9.28 7.09
C VAL A 36 -2.21 -8.14 6.52
N PHE A 37 -1.67 -7.31 7.40
CA PHE A 37 -0.75 -6.21 7.08
C PHE A 37 0.68 -6.68 7.29
N LEU A 38 1.36 -7.09 6.23
CA LEU A 38 2.76 -7.49 6.24
C LEU A 38 3.65 -6.26 6.00
N GLY A 39 4.63 -6.02 6.86
CA GLY A 39 5.53 -4.88 6.71
C GLY A 39 6.63 -4.83 7.76
N ASP A 40 7.24 -3.66 7.86
CA ASP A 40 8.36 -3.35 8.76
C ASP A 40 7.93 -2.62 10.05
N SER A 41 8.79 -1.70 10.56
CA SER A 41 8.52 -0.89 11.74
C SER A 41 7.32 0.04 11.59
N ILE A 42 7.04 0.54 10.38
CA ILE A 42 5.90 1.41 10.12
C ILE A 42 4.61 0.62 10.36
N THR A 43 4.54 -0.61 9.89
CA THR A 43 3.39 -1.50 10.14
C THR A 43 3.34 -1.96 11.60
N ALA A 44 4.47 -2.24 12.24
CA ALA A 44 4.51 -2.58 13.67
C ALA A 44 3.99 -1.42 14.55
N GLN A 45 4.43 -0.19 14.28
CA GLN A 45 3.92 1.01 14.95
C GLN A 45 2.47 1.33 14.55
N GLY A 46 2.06 0.93 13.36
CA GLY A 46 0.70 1.03 12.86
C GLY A 46 -0.35 0.30 13.72
N MET A 47 0.08 -0.65 14.56
CA MET A 47 -0.78 -1.35 15.53
C MET A 47 -1.00 -0.58 16.85
N ARG A 48 -0.31 0.56 17.06
CA ARG A 48 -0.55 1.43 18.22
C ARG A 48 -1.94 2.10 18.12
N PRO A 49 -2.48 2.65 19.21
CA PRO A 49 -3.83 3.23 19.21
C PRO A 49 -4.12 4.25 18.10
N THR A 50 -3.14 5.10 17.74
CA THR A 50 -3.23 6.10 16.64
C THR A 50 -2.59 5.64 15.34
N GLY A 51 -2.14 4.38 15.27
CA GLY A 51 -1.46 3.80 14.12
C GLY A 51 -2.42 3.46 12.98
N TYR A 52 -1.92 3.49 11.76
CA TYR A 52 -2.74 3.36 10.55
C TYR A 52 -3.49 2.02 10.45
N VAL A 53 -2.93 0.91 10.96
CA VAL A 53 -3.58 -0.41 10.97
C VAL A 53 -4.78 -0.40 11.93
N THR A 54 -4.58 0.16 13.13
CA THR A 54 -5.65 0.31 14.13
C THR A 54 -6.76 1.24 13.64
N LEU A 55 -6.41 2.38 13.04
CA LEU A 55 -7.37 3.32 12.45
C LEU A 55 -8.18 2.66 11.32
N THR A 56 -7.50 1.89 10.46
CA THR A 56 -8.15 1.14 9.37
C THR A 56 -9.10 0.09 9.93
N SER A 57 -8.67 -0.69 10.93
CA SER A 57 -9.50 -1.70 11.59
C SER A 57 -10.76 -1.10 12.21
N ALA A 58 -10.62 0.01 12.93
CA ALA A 58 -11.74 0.72 13.55
C ALA A 58 -12.72 1.26 12.50
N ALA A 59 -12.23 1.81 11.40
CA ALA A 59 -13.05 2.33 10.31
C ALA A 59 -13.84 1.21 9.61
N ILE A 60 -13.21 0.05 9.34
CA ILE A 60 -13.86 -1.12 8.77
C ILE A 60 -14.96 -1.64 9.70
N ALA A 61 -14.65 -1.82 10.98
CA ALA A 61 -15.61 -2.31 11.97
C ALA A 61 -16.82 -1.38 12.12
N LYS A 62 -16.61 -0.06 11.97
CA LYS A 62 -17.68 0.94 11.99
C LYS A 62 -18.51 0.93 10.71
N ALA A 63 -17.88 0.75 9.55
CA ALA A 63 -18.56 0.76 8.25
C ALA A 63 -19.35 -0.53 7.99
N TYR A 64 -18.86 -1.66 8.47
CA TYR A 64 -19.36 -3.01 8.16
C TYR A 64 -19.35 -3.91 9.40
N PRO A 65 -20.09 -3.55 10.47
CA PRO A 65 -20.08 -4.32 11.73
C PRO A 65 -20.56 -5.77 11.55
N GLU A 66 -21.42 -6.02 10.55
CA GLU A 66 -22.00 -7.32 10.25
C GLU A 66 -21.04 -8.27 9.52
N LEU A 67 -19.96 -7.75 8.92
CA LEU A 67 -19.02 -8.56 8.13
C LEU A 67 -18.00 -9.33 8.98
N ASN A 68 -17.89 -9.07 10.29
CA ASN A 68 -16.95 -9.77 11.19
C ASN A 68 -15.51 -9.84 10.66
N ILE A 69 -15.01 -8.73 10.07
CA ILE A 69 -13.69 -8.66 9.44
C ILE A 69 -12.60 -8.64 10.51
N LYS A 70 -11.53 -9.44 10.30
CA LYS A 70 -10.37 -9.47 11.18
C LYS A 70 -9.19 -8.77 10.52
N VAL A 71 -8.64 -7.76 11.20
CA VAL A 71 -7.42 -7.08 10.80
C VAL A 71 -6.26 -7.56 11.67
N ILE A 72 -5.17 -8.00 11.04
CA ILE A 72 -4.01 -8.63 11.69
C ILE A 72 -2.75 -7.89 11.25
N GLY A 73 -1.99 -7.35 12.21
CA GLY A 73 -0.70 -6.75 11.93
C GLY A 73 0.42 -7.79 11.98
N ALA A 74 1.26 -7.78 10.98
CA ALA A 74 2.47 -8.61 10.83
C ALA A 74 3.69 -7.73 10.51
N GLY A 75 3.80 -6.57 11.17
CA GLY A 75 4.95 -5.67 11.06
C GLY A 75 6.08 -6.06 12.00
N ARG A 76 7.35 -5.93 11.57
CA ARG A 76 8.54 -6.09 12.41
C ARG A 76 9.60 -5.05 12.07
N GLY A 77 10.14 -4.39 13.10
CA GLY A 77 11.13 -3.33 12.96
C GLY A 77 12.38 -3.74 12.21
N GLY A 78 12.83 -2.89 11.27
CA GLY A 78 14.06 -3.10 10.51
C GLY A 78 13.98 -4.19 9.44
N HIS A 79 12.82 -4.85 9.24
CA HIS A 79 12.66 -5.92 8.27
C HIS A 79 12.64 -5.38 6.84
N LYS A 80 13.16 -6.20 5.94
CA LYS A 80 13.26 -6.05 4.49
C LYS A 80 12.54 -7.18 3.80
N VAL A 81 12.47 -7.14 2.46
CA VAL A 81 11.83 -8.22 1.67
C VAL A 81 12.36 -9.61 2.02
N PRO A 82 13.68 -9.90 2.10
CA PRO A 82 14.17 -11.22 2.49
C PRO A 82 13.73 -11.66 3.90
N ASP A 83 13.58 -10.70 4.83
CA ASP A 83 13.10 -10.98 6.19
C ASP A 83 11.62 -11.36 6.18
N CYS A 84 10.81 -10.64 5.39
CA CYS A 84 9.40 -10.94 5.20
C CYS A 84 9.19 -12.32 4.57
N GLN A 85 10.02 -12.70 3.59
CA GLN A 85 9.97 -14.04 2.99
C GLN A 85 10.19 -15.15 4.01
N ARG A 86 11.21 -15.02 4.91
CA ARG A 86 11.51 -16.04 5.92
C ARG A 86 10.38 -16.28 6.91
N ARG A 87 9.58 -15.27 7.20
CA ARG A 87 8.47 -15.35 8.17
C ARG A 87 7.08 -15.41 7.53
N LEU A 88 6.99 -15.46 6.21
CA LEU A 88 5.72 -15.39 5.48
C LEU A 88 4.74 -16.47 5.94
N ASP A 89 5.22 -17.71 6.08
CA ASP A 89 4.37 -18.84 6.45
C ASP A 89 3.79 -18.64 7.86
N ALA A 90 4.62 -18.33 8.86
CA ALA A 90 4.19 -18.21 10.26
C ALA A 90 3.35 -16.94 10.53
N ASP A 91 3.77 -15.80 9.97
CA ASP A 91 3.18 -14.51 10.30
C ASP A 91 1.99 -14.16 9.40
N VAL A 92 1.88 -14.78 8.22
CA VAL A 92 0.86 -14.47 7.22
C VAL A 92 0.02 -15.69 6.85
N LEU A 93 0.60 -16.73 6.24
CA LEU A 93 -0.19 -17.82 5.65
C LEU A 93 -0.94 -18.64 6.69
N GLN A 94 -0.33 -18.92 7.87
CA GLN A 94 -0.99 -19.59 8.99
C GLN A 94 -2.15 -18.78 9.60
N LYS A 95 -2.25 -17.48 9.29
CA LYS A 95 -3.41 -16.66 9.68
C LYS A 95 -4.61 -16.88 8.76
N LYS A 96 -4.46 -17.69 7.70
CA LYS A 96 -5.48 -17.97 6.69
C LYS A 96 -6.04 -16.66 6.11
N PRO A 97 -5.20 -15.81 5.51
CA PRO A 97 -5.63 -14.52 4.99
C PRO A 97 -6.58 -14.69 3.81
N THR A 98 -7.48 -13.73 3.60
CA THR A 98 -8.22 -13.53 2.35
C THR A 98 -7.66 -12.34 1.59
N ILE A 99 -7.01 -11.40 2.32
CA ILE A 99 -6.36 -10.21 1.78
C ILE A 99 -5.02 -10.03 2.50
N VAL A 100 -3.95 -9.79 1.74
CA VAL A 100 -2.65 -9.42 2.30
C VAL A 100 -2.24 -8.07 1.73
N LEU A 101 -2.05 -7.08 2.60
CA LEU A 101 -1.43 -5.82 2.24
C LEU A 101 0.07 -5.93 2.54
N ILE A 102 0.91 -5.79 1.51
CA ILE A 102 2.38 -5.80 1.62
C ILE A 102 2.86 -4.35 1.57
N TYR A 103 3.35 -3.84 2.71
CA TYR A 103 3.97 -2.52 2.79
C TYR A 103 5.39 -2.66 3.33
N ILE A 104 6.35 -2.73 2.42
CA ILE A 104 7.77 -3.00 2.66
C ILE A 104 8.60 -2.21 1.63
N GLY A 105 9.90 -2.04 1.87
CA GLY A 105 10.83 -1.43 0.93
C GLY A 105 11.63 -0.27 1.52
N ILE A 106 11.14 0.37 2.59
CA ILE A 106 11.87 1.47 3.26
C ILE A 106 13.24 1.00 3.74
N ASN A 107 13.33 -0.11 4.47
CA ASN A 107 14.60 -0.63 4.97
C ASN A 107 15.46 -1.28 3.88
N ASP A 108 14.83 -1.74 2.80
CA ASP A 108 15.53 -2.25 1.62
C ASP A 108 16.40 -1.15 0.99
N VAL A 109 15.92 0.10 1.03
CA VAL A 109 16.64 1.31 0.60
C VAL A 109 17.48 1.89 1.74
N TRP A 110 16.87 2.25 2.88
CA TRP A 110 17.51 3.01 3.95
C TRP A 110 18.73 2.33 4.55
N HIS A 111 18.75 1.00 4.60
CA HIS A 111 19.89 0.26 5.15
C HIS A 111 21.16 0.30 4.25
N TRP A 112 21.10 0.90 3.09
CA TRP A 112 22.32 1.22 2.32
C TRP A 112 23.05 2.47 2.84
N THR A 113 22.33 3.40 3.46
CA THR A 113 22.81 4.74 3.84
C THR A 113 22.77 5.00 5.34
N ASP A 114 21.92 4.30 6.14
CA ASP A 114 21.87 4.47 7.59
C ASP A 114 23.20 4.13 8.24
N PRO A 115 23.90 5.11 8.87
CA PRO A 115 25.24 4.89 9.41
C PRO A 115 25.31 3.78 10.47
N LYS A 116 24.26 3.61 11.28
CA LYS A 116 24.23 2.59 12.33
C LYS A 116 24.07 1.18 11.75
N VAL A 117 23.27 1.07 10.68
CA VAL A 117 23.08 -0.20 9.98
C VAL A 117 24.35 -0.59 9.26
N VAL A 118 24.94 0.34 8.50
CA VAL A 118 26.19 0.13 7.77
C VAL A 118 27.35 -0.24 8.72
N ALA A 119 27.50 0.48 9.84
CA ALA A 119 28.50 0.18 10.85
C ALA A 119 28.32 -1.20 11.49
N SER A 120 27.11 -1.77 11.51
CA SER A 120 26.83 -3.13 11.99
C SER A 120 27.13 -4.22 10.95
N GLY A 121 27.63 -3.89 9.77
CA GLY A 121 27.88 -4.81 8.66
C GLY A 121 26.61 -5.26 7.92
N ARG A 122 25.44 -4.72 8.29
CA ARG A 122 24.17 -4.95 7.57
C ARG A 122 24.03 -3.95 6.42
N LYS A 123 23.23 -4.30 5.42
CA LYS A 123 22.98 -3.45 4.26
C LYS A 123 21.56 -3.62 3.75
N GLY A 124 21.15 -2.76 2.84
CA GLY A 124 19.88 -2.84 2.12
C GLY A 124 19.72 -4.13 1.31
N THR A 125 18.64 -4.24 0.57
CA THR A 125 18.38 -5.33 -0.37
C THR A 125 18.71 -4.84 -1.78
N THR A 126 19.33 -5.66 -2.63
CA THR A 126 19.53 -5.29 -4.03
C THR A 126 18.20 -5.15 -4.76
N ALA A 127 18.17 -4.36 -5.83
CA ALA A 127 16.95 -4.20 -6.65
C ALA A 127 16.44 -5.54 -7.18
N GLU A 128 17.35 -6.42 -7.60
CA GLU A 128 17.02 -7.78 -8.08
C GLU A 128 16.41 -8.65 -6.99
N ASP A 129 17.05 -8.74 -5.80
CA ASP A 129 16.54 -9.53 -4.67
C ASP A 129 15.21 -8.97 -4.16
N PHE A 130 15.01 -7.65 -4.22
CA PHE A 130 13.75 -6.99 -3.87
C PHE A 130 12.63 -7.42 -4.82
N GLU A 131 12.87 -7.36 -6.14
CA GLU A 131 11.91 -7.78 -7.17
C GLU A 131 11.54 -9.26 -7.04
N VAL A 132 12.55 -10.14 -7.07
CA VAL A 132 12.37 -11.59 -6.97
C VAL A 132 11.68 -11.97 -5.66
N GLY A 133 12.05 -11.32 -4.57
CA GLY A 133 11.46 -11.56 -3.27
C GLY A 133 9.98 -11.18 -3.19
N LEU A 134 9.59 -10.03 -3.75
CA LEU A 134 8.17 -9.62 -3.84
C LEU A 134 7.35 -10.63 -4.67
N GLN A 135 7.84 -11.00 -5.87
CA GLN A 135 7.18 -11.97 -6.74
C GLN A 135 6.98 -13.32 -6.04
N ALA A 136 8.01 -13.81 -5.33
CA ALA A 136 7.95 -15.08 -4.61
C ALA A 136 6.93 -15.05 -3.46
N MET A 137 6.87 -13.95 -2.69
CA MET A 137 5.87 -13.78 -1.62
C MET A 137 4.46 -13.74 -2.19
N ILE A 138 4.23 -12.95 -3.24
CA ILE A 138 2.91 -12.81 -3.88
C ILE A 138 2.44 -14.16 -4.43
N LYS A 139 3.31 -14.91 -5.11
CA LYS A 139 2.99 -16.25 -5.62
C LYS A 139 2.51 -17.18 -4.50
N LYS A 140 3.17 -17.18 -3.34
CA LYS A 140 2.77 -18.02 -2.19
C LYS A 140 1.42 -17.57 -1.61
N ILE A 141 1.19 -16.24 -1.50
CA ILE A 141 -0.05 -15.67 -0.99
C ILE A 141 -1.23 -16.01 -1.92
N ASN A 142 -1.05 -15.83 -3.23
CA ASN A 142 -2.06 -16.20 -4.22
C ASN A 142 -2.33 -17.72 -4.20
N GLY A 143 -1.31 -18.52 -3.93
CA GLY A 143 -1.41 -19.99 -3.82
C GLY A 143 -2.32 -20.48 -2.69
N VAL A 144 -2.60 -19.65 -1.68
CA VAL A 144 -3.59 -19.95 -0.62
C VAL A 144 -4.96 -19.27 -0.86
N GLY A 145 -5.16 -18.67 -2.03
CA GLY A 145 -6.42 -18.02 -2.42
C GLY A 145 -6.62 -16.61 -1.85
N ALA A 146 -5.58 -15.99 -1.27
CA ALA A 146 -5.64 -14.62 -0.80
C ALA A 146 -5.24 -13.63 -1.91
N ARG A 147 -5.98 -12.52 -2.05
CA ARG A 147 -5.57 -11.42 -2.94
C ARG A 147 -4.53 -10.52 -2.29
N VAL A 148 -3.69 -9.90 -3.11
CA VAL A 148 -2.61 -9.03 -2.64
C VAL A 148 -2.90 -7.57 -3.00
N ILE A 149 -2.65 -6.68 -2.03
CA ILE A 149 -2.48 -5.25 -2.24
C ILE A 149 -1.00 -4.95 -2.03
N LEU A 150 -0.26 -4.66 -3.10
CA LEU A 150 1.15 -4.31 -3.03
C LEU A 150 1.30 -2.80 -2.93
N CYS A 151 1.95 -2.33 -1.86
CA CYS A 151 2.26 -0.92 -1.66
C CYS A 151 3.66 -0.59 -2.20
N THR A 152 3.83 0.60 -2.78
CA THR A 152 5.16 1.18 -2.94
C THR A 152 5.70 1.65 -1.57
N PRO A 153 7.03 1.68 -1.34
CA PRO A 153 7.60 2.38 -0.18
C PRO A 153 7.18 3.87 -0.20
N THR A 154 7.17 4.54 0.96
CA THR A 154 6.76 5.95 1.06
C THR A 154 7.95 6.91 0.89
N VAL A 155 8.47 7.47 2.00
CA VAL A 155 9.52 8.49 1.98
C VAL A 155 10.60 8.20 3.02
N ILE A 156 11.82 8.62 2.73
CA ILE A 156 12.93 8.80 3.67
C ILE A 156 13.34 10.25 3.54
N GLY A 157 12.85 11.10 4.47
CA GLY A 157 12.87 12.55 4.33
C GLY A 157 11.58 13.09 3.70
N GLU A 158 11.24 14.34 4.06
CA GLU A 158 10.00 14.99 3.64
C GLU A 158 10.22 16.22 2.76
N LYS A 159 11.45 16.53 2.37
CA LYS A 159 11.72 17.64 1.48
C LYS A 159 10.99 17.48 0.16
N ALA A 160 10.30 18.53 -0.26
CA ALA A 160 9.45 18.50 -1.46
C ALA A 160 10.23 18.87 -2.74
N ASP A 161 11.45 19.39 -2.61
CA ASP A 161 12.30 19.82 -3.73
C ASP A 161 13.12 18.70 -4.37
N GLY A 162 12.95 17.44 -3.94
CA GLY A 162 13.71 16.29 -4.43
C GLY A 162 15.15 16.19 -3.90
N SER A 163 15.48 16.93 -2.83
CA SER A 163 16.84 16.92 -2.27
C SER A 163 17.05 15.91 -1.12
N ASN A 164 16.09 14.98 -0.91
CA ASN A 164 16.32 13.87 0.03
C ASN A 164 17.31 12.86 -0.59
N PRO A 165 18.34 12.44 0.15
CA PRO A 165 19.40 11.59 -0.40
C PRO A 165 18.94 10.25 -0.97
N GLU A 166 17.85 9.70 -0.44
CA GLU A 166 17.32 8.38 -0.80
C GLU A 166 16.23 8.41 -1.87
N ASP A 167 15.83 9.59 -2.37
CA ASP A 167 14.69 9.72 -3.28
C ASP A 167 14.88 8.94 -4.58
N GLU A 168 16.05 9.02 -5.22
CA GLU A 168 16.32 8.29 -6.45
C GLU A 168 16.17 6.77 -6.27
N MET A 169 16.73 6.22 -5.19
CA MET A 169 16.64 4.79 -4.90
C MET A 169 15.21 4.40 -4.50
N LEU A 170 14.49 5.23 -3.74
CA LEU A 170 13.08 4.99 -3.41
C LEU A 170 12.19 4.98 -4.66
N ASP A 171 12.47 5.85 -5.63
CA ASP A 171 11.75 5.88 -6.89
C ASP A 171 12.02 4.62 -7.70
N GLN A 172 13.27 4.15 -7.77
CA GLN A 172 13.62 2.86 -8.40
C GLN A 172 12.86 1.69 -7.77
N TYR A 173 12.84 1.58 -6.42
CA TYR A 173 12.14 0.49 -5.73
C TYR A 173 10.61 0.62 -5.82
N SER A 174 10.12 1.84 -5.96
CA SER A 174 8.69 2.08 -6.26
C SER A 174 8.33 1.62 -7.67
N GLU A 175 9.18 1.85 -8.67
CA GLU A 175 8.97 1.34 -10.03
C GLU A 175 8.99 -0.20 -10.07
N ILE A 176 9.90 -0.84 -9.32
CA ILE A 176 9.91 -2.30 -9.17
C ILE A 176 8.57 -2.77 -8.58
N SER A 177 8.08 -2.12 -7.52
CA SER A 177 6.79 -2.47 -6.91
C SER A 177 5.62 -2.32 -7.90
N ARG A 178 5.61 -1.25 -8.72
CA ARG A 178 4.61 -1.04 -9.79
C ARG A 178 4.66 -2.14 -10.85
N LYS A 179 5.87 -2.48 -11.30
CA LYS A 179 6.13 -3.57 -12.27
C LYS A 179 5.63 -4.90 -11.72
N VAL A 180 6.04 -5.27 -10.50
CA VAL A 180 5.65 -6.52 -9.86
C VAL A 180 4.14 -6.61 -9.66
N ALA A 181 3.49 -5.53 -9.22
CA ALA A 181 2.03 -5.51 -9.08
C ALA A 181 1.33 -5.82 -10.41
N LYS A 182 1.80 -5.22 -11.51
CA LYS A 182 1.27 -5.47 -12.86
C LYS A 182 1.51 -6.91 -13.33
N GLU A 183 2.71 -7.45 -13.13
CA GLU A 183 3.09 -8.79 -13.57
C GLU A 183 2.39 -9.90 -12.79
N THR A 184 2.01 -9.65 -11.53
CA THR A 184 1.36 -10.62 -10.65
C THR A 184 -0.16 -10.41 -10.55
N ASP A 185 -0.72 -9.50 -11.34
CA ASP A 185 -2.15 -9.08 -11.26
C ASP A 185 -2.56 -8.70 -9.83
N SER A 186 -1.63 -8.09 -9.08
CA SER A 186 -1.87 -7.59 -7.73
C SER A 186 -2.40 -6.16 -7.78
N GLN A 187 -3.30 -5.82 -6.85
CA GLN A 187 -3.73 -4.44 -6.70
C GLN A 187 -2.56 -3.57 -6.24
N LEU A 188 -2.25 -2.50 -6.98
CA LEU A 188 -1.24 -1.53 -6.57
C LEU A 188 -1.84 -0.46 -5.65
N LEU A 189 -1.18 -0.20 -4.53
CA LEU A 189 -1.40 0.99 -3.70
C LEU A 189 -0.14 1.88 -3.75
N ASP A 190 -0.16 2.87 -4.63
CA ASP A 190 0.99 3.76 -4.87
C ASP A 190 1.11 4.81 -3.76
N LEU A 191 1.70 4.40 -2.64
CA LEU A 191 1.92 5.25 -1.47
C LEU A 191 2.97 6.32 -1.72
N ARG A 192 4.05 6.01 -2.46
CA ARG A 192 5.09 6.98 -2.84
C ARG A 192 4.48 8.20 -3.51
N LYS A 193 3.71 7.97 -4.57
CA LYS A 193 3.02 9.03 -5.31
C LYS A 193 2.09 9.85 -4.42
N ALA A 194 1.32 9.19 -3.55
CA ALA A 194 0.38 9.87 -2.67
C ALA A 194 1.09 10.73 -1.61
N PHE A 195 2.21 10.25 -1.05
CA PHE A 195 3.00 10.97 -0.06
C PHE A 195 3.70 12.17 -0.68
N LEU A 196 4.36 12.02 -1.82
CA LEU A 196 5.01 13.12 -2.53
C LEU A 196 3.98 14.20 -2.93
N ALA A 197 2.80 13.81 -3.41
CA ALA A 197 1.73 14.76 -3.74
C ALA A 197 1.26 15.54 -2.50
N HIS A 198 1.17 14.88 -1.34
CA HIS A 198 0.82 15.56 -0.08
C HIS A 198 1.92 16.54 0.36
N LEU A 199 3.19 16.11 0.32
CA LEU A 199 4.32 16.96 0.72
C LEU A 199 4.46 18.18 -0.19
N ASN A 200 4.29 18.03 -1.50
CA ASN A 200 4.31 19.16 -2.44
C ASN A 200 3.23 20.21 -2.14
N GLN A 201 2.11 19.81 -1.54
CA GLN A 201 1.02 20.73 -1.18
C GLN A 201 1.18 21.35 0.23
N HIS A 202 1.85 20.66 1.16
CA HIS A 202 1.81 21.00 2.58
C HIS A 202 3.19 21.23 3.21
N ASN A 203 4.27 21.13 2.44
CA ASN A 203 5.63 21.34 2.92
C ASN A 203 6.31 22.49 2.15
N SER A 204 5.72 23.67 2.15
CA SER A 204 6.26 24.86 1.49
C SER A 204 7.62 25.33 2.05
N GLU A 205 7.91 24.97 3.31
CA GLU A 205 9.18 25.31 3.96
C GLU A 205 10.28 24.27 3.75
N ASN A 206 9.99 23.26 2.95
CA ASN A 206 10.93 22.19 2.64
C ASN A 206 11.51 21.50 3.89
N ALA A 207 10.70 21.36 4.95
CA ALA A 207 11.09 20.72 6.19
C ALA A 207 11.49 19.25 5.95
N PRO A 208 12.58 18.75 6.57
CA PRO A 208 13.03 17.37 6.34
C PRO A 208 12.16 16.32 7.04
N LYS A 209 11.28 16.73 7.94
CA LYS A 209 10.36 15.88 8.73
C LYS A 209 9.30 16.71 9.42
N GLY A 210 8.28 16.05 9.98
CA GLY A 210 7.28 16.69 10.85
C GLY A 210 5.92 16.88 10.17
N ILE A 211 5.83 16.80 8.84
CA ILE A 211 4.56 16.88 8.10
C ILE A 211 3.78 15.56 8.24
N LEU A 212 4.40 14.46 7.85
CA LEU A 212 3.82 13.10 7.88
C LEU A 212 4.60 12.13 8.78
N THR A 213 5.86 12.45 9.11
CA THR A 213 6.75 11.59 9.87
C THR A 213 7.27 12.28 11.13
N THR A 214 7.74 11.48 12.11
CA THR A 214 8.37 11.99 13.33
C THR A 214 9.88 12.16 13.17
N ASP A 215 10.51 11.27 12.38
CA ASP A 215 11.96 11.12 12.29
C ASP A 215 12.45 10.96 10.84
N SER A 216 11.66 11.44 9.87
CA SER A 216 11.85 11.33 8.43
C SER A 216 11.41 10.00 7.81
N VAL A 217 11.00 9.01 8.60
CA VAL A 217 10.61 7.66 8.17
C VAL A 217 9.31 7.19 8.82
N HIS A 218 9.25 7.20 10.16
CA HIS A 218 8.11 6.66 10.90
C HIS A 218 6.98 7.68 11.01
N MET A 219 5.77 7.21 10.77
CA MET A 219 4.57 8.07 10.69
C MET A 219 4.27 8.77 12.01
N ASN A 220 4.00 10.08 11.93
CA ASN A 220 3.28 10.82 12.96
C ASN A 220 1.76 10.59 12.82
N ASP A 221 0.95 11.28 13.63
CA ASP A 221 -0.50 11.12 13.58
C ASP A 221 -1.10 11.51 12.21
N ALA A 222 -0.56 12.54 11.53
CA ALA A 222 -1.01 12.95 10.20
C ALA A 222 -0.69 11.88 9.14
N GLY A 223 0.54 11.35 9.18
CA GLY A 223 0.98 10.27 8.30
C GLY A 223 0.16 8.99 8.49
N ASN A 224 -0.09 8.59 9.74
CA ASN A 224 -0.95 7.44 10.06
C ASN A 224 -2.37 7.62 9.52
N ARG A 225 -2.97 8.82 9.65
CA ARG A 225 -4.29 9.11 9.09
C ARG A 225 -4.30 9.08 7.56
N LEU A 226 -3.27 9.64 6.92
CA LEU A 226 -3.14 9.60 5.46
C LEU A 226 -3.04 8.15 4.98
N LEU A 227 -2.14 7.33 5.57
CA LEU A 227 -2.01 5.91 5.27
C LEU A 227 -3.32 5.16 5.43
N SER A 228 -4.01 5.34 6.57
CA SER A 228 -5.31 4.69 6.80
C SER A 228 -6.33 5.05 5.74
N LYS A 229 -6.44 6.34 5.36
CA LYS A 229 -7.35 6.80 4.30
C LYS A 229 -7.03 6.16 2.94
N LEU A 230 -5.76 6.04 2.61
CA LEU A 230 -5.31 5.42 1.35
C LEU A 230 -5.62 3.92 1.32
N VAL A 231 -5.35 3.21 2.42
CA VAL A 231 -5.68 1.79 2.57
C VAL A 231 -7.18 1.55 2.49
N LEU A 232 -8.00 2.35 3.18
CA LEU A 232 -9.46 2.24 3.11
C LEU A 232 -9.99 2.43 1.69
N ARG A 233 -9.43 3.38 0.93
CA ARG A 233 -9.78 3.54 -0.49
C ARG A 233 -9.43 2.30 -1.31
N ALA A 234 -8.25 1.71 -1.09
CA ALA A 234 -7.85 0.48 -1.77
C ALA A 234 -8.72 -0.72 -1.39
N LEU A 235 -9.32 -0.71 -0.20
CA LEU A 235 -10.28 -1.71 0.28
C LEU A 235 -11.74 -1.36 -0.07
N HIS A 236 -11.99 -0.28 -0.82
CA HIS A 236 -13.32 0.24 -1.15
C HIS A 236 -14.21 0.56 0.07
N VAL A 237 -13.56 0.96 1.18
CA VAL A 237 -14.24 1.39 2.42
C VAL A 237 -14.33 2.91 2.47
N PRO A 238 -15.49 3.50 2.79
CA PRO A 238 -15.61 4.95 2.89
C PRO A 238 -14.64 5.55 3.93
N ALA A 239 -13.74 6.42 3.48
CA ALA A 239 -12.75 7.06 4.34
C ALA A 239 -13.33 8.05 5.36
N SER A 240 -14.63 8.38 5.26
CA SER A 240 -15.37 9.21 6.22
C SER A 240 -15.43 8.61 7.63
N HIS A 241 -15.17 7.32 7.79
CA HIS A 241 -15.12 6.62 9.06
C HIS A 241 -13.78 6.73 9.81
N VAL A 242 -12.73 7.27 9.18
CA VAL A 242 -11.47 7.60 9.90
C VAL A 242 -11.75 8.75 10.84
N ALA A 243 -11.32 8.61 12.10
CA ALA A 243 -11.48 9.67 13.10
C ALA A 243 -10.90 11.00 12.59
N LYS A 244 -11.69 12.07 12.68
CA LYS A 244 -11.23 13.42 12.40
C LYS A 244 -10.25 13.86 13.49
N ASP A 245 -9.36 14.78 13.16
CA ASP A 245 -8.50 15.42 14.15
C ASP A 245 -9.38 16.01 15.27
N THR A 246 -9.23 15.48 16.48
CA THR A 246 -9.58 16.29 17.66
C THR A 246 -8.46 17.32 17.78
N PRO A 247 -8.72 18.62 17.66
CA PRO A 247 -7.70 19.62 17.93
C PRO A 247 -7.14 19.32 19.31
N LYS A 248 -5.80 19.18 19.44
CA LYS A 248 -5.18 19.22 20.77
C LYS A 248 -5.59 20.56 21.36
N THR A 249 -6.51 20.55 22.31
CA THR A 249 -6.70 21.70 23.20
C THR A 249 -5.36 21.90 23.89
N ASN A 250 -4.63 22.92 23.49
CA ASN A 250 -3.50 23.43 24.26
C ASN A 250 -4.08 23.88 25.61
N SER A 251 -4.12 22.95 26.56
CA SER A 251 -4.14 23.33 27.97
C SER A 251 -2.72 23.78 28.26
N ALA A 252 -2.49 25.09 28.13
CA ALA A 252 -1.35 25.76 28.71
C ALA A 252 -1.41 25.61 30.25
N PRO A 253 -0.24 25.51 30.90
CA PRO A 253 -0.12 25.39 32.35
C PRO A 253 -0.62 26.63 33.09
#